data_44a557d740e7e4ad09cc68f003079094
#
_entry.id   44a557d740e7e4ad09cc68f003079094
#
_cell.length_a   1.000
_cell.length_b   1.000
_cell.length_c   1.000
_cell.angle_alpha   90.00
_cell.angle_beta   90.00
_cell.angle_gamma   90.00
#
_symmetry.space_group_name_H-M   'P 1'
#
loop_
_entity.id
_entity.type
_entity.pdbx_description
1 polymer ?
#
loop_
_entity_poly.entity_id
_entity_poly.type
_entity_poly.pdbx_seq_one_letter_code
_entity_poly.pdbx_strand_id
1 'polypeptide(L)'
;MNRPQVIDDEEHERVHERAAAIDVAKDSGMVCTRTPHPSRPGAWRSTVWTVKARMGAVRALGRQLKADGIEIVTLESTSDYWRIWFFVLEACGLAVQLVHAAQAKNLPGRPKTDKLDAMWLARLTEMGLLRASFVPPKAIRDLRDYTRARTRLVQERTRCWQRLEKLLESALVKVSSVASKLTTVSAQDMIKAMIAGQRDPRQLAALARGRMKAKHDDLVEALDGMFDDHHGELAQLLLDQITSLDAKIAQLGARAAELTAAMPAAWGIDADGTTGPAAGTTPDAPVLSAVARLAQIPGISPDLGRSIIAETGLDMSRFPTAAHLVSWAGLCPSARQSGPRARAGTKGQGDTWLRGSLGQAAIGAARTATFLGERYARIARRRGKAKAQVAVARSILVIIWHLLADPAARYTDLGYGYYQARTDTDRKLRNHIRQIQALGFAVTLTKAA
;
A
#
# COMPACT_ATOMS: atom_id res chain seq x y z
N MET A 1 -8.41 -54.35 4.34
CA MET A 1 -9.44 -53.35 3.93
C MET A 1 -9.82 -52.59 5.17
N ASN A 2 -9.44 -51.30 5.27
CA ASN A 2 -9.87 -50.44 6.37
C ASN A 2 -11.37 -50.19 6.24
N ARG A 3 -12.13 -50.49 7.30
CA ARG A 3 -13.55 -50.15 7.35
C ARG A 3 -13.70 -48.64 7.29
N PRO A 4 -14.66 -48.10 6.50
CA PRO A 4 -14.94 -46.67 6.50
C PRO A 4 -15.29 -46.22 7.91
N GLN A 5 -14.65 -45.16 8.40
CA GLN A 5 -14.92 -44.51 9.66
C GLN A 5 -16.08 -43.53 9.42
N VAL A 6 -17.19 -43.71 10.11
CA VAL A 6 -18.26 -42.69 10.13
C VAL A 6 -17.77 -41.59 11.05
N ILE A 7 -17.58 -40.41 10.50
CA ILE A 7 -17.33 -39.19 11.25
C ILE A 7 -18.69 -38.51 11.32
N ASP A 8 -19.22 -38.34 12.51
CA ASP A 8 -20.41 -37.51 12.72
C ASP A 8 -20.08 -36.10 12.28
N ASP A 9 -20.79 -35.63 11.26
CA ASP A 9 -20.68 -34.27 10.75
C ASP A 9 -21.42 -33.39 11.77
N GLU A 10 -20.68 -32.68 12.60
CA GLU A 10 -21.22 -31.66 13.46
C GLU A 10 -21.98 -30.67 12.58
N GLU A 11 -23.31 -30.53 12.77
CA GLU A 11 -24.08 -29.48 12.10
C GLU A 11 -23.36 -28.18 12.30
N HIS A 12 -23.03 -27.48 11.21
CA HIS A 12 -22.25 -26.24 11.23
C HIS A 12 -22.85 -25.29 12.27
N GLU A 13 -22.14 -25.08 13.36
CA GLU A 13 -22.52 -24.22 14.46
C GLU A 13 -22.73 -22.81 13.91
N ARG A 14 -23.89 -22.23 14.14
CA ARG A 14 -24.22 -20.89 13.70
C ARG A 14 -23.45 -19.90 14.54
N VAL A 15 -22.71 -19.03 13.89
CA VAL A 15 -21.90 -18.00 14.55
C VAL A 15 -22.76 -16.80 14.95
N HIS A 16 -23.83 -16.52 14.18
CA HIS A 16 -24.73 -15.39 14.42
C HIS A 16 -26.19 -15.87 14.40
N GLU A 17 -26.95 -15.55 15.44
CA GLU A 17 -28.38 -15.87 15.50
C GLU A 17 -29.22 -14.93 14.64
N ARG A 18 -28.80 -13.66 14.54
CA ARG A 18 -29.53 -12.61 13.82
C ARG A 18 -28.59 -11.91 12.85
N ALA A 19 -28.67 -12.27 11.59
CA ALA A 19 -27.81 -11.75 10.55
C ALA A 19 -28.61 -11.02 9.46
N ALA A 20 -27.99 -10.02 8.85
CA ALA A 20 -28.49 -9.37 7.65
C ALA A 20 -27.46 -9.37 6.55
N ALA A 21 -27.92 -9.34 5.30
CA ALA A 21 -27.06 -9.12 4.14
C ALA A 21 -27.74 -8.19 3.16
N ILE A 22 -26.92 -7.46 2.41
CA ILE A 22 -27.38 -6.50 1.40
C ILE A 22 -26.61 -6.75 0.12
N ASP A 23 -27.29 -7.15 -0.93
CA ASP A 23 -26.78 -7.13 -2.29
C ASP A 23 -26.92 -5.71 -2.84
N VAL A 24 -25.79 -5.06 -3.14
CA VAL A 24 -25.70 -3.61 -3.37
C VAL A 24 -25.69 -3.31 -4.85
N ALA A 25 -26.64 -2.47 -5.27
CA ALA A 25 -26.66 -1.84 -6.59
C ALA A 25 -26.51 -0.32 -6.50
N LYS A 26 -26.47 0.37 -7.65
CA LYS A 26 -26.27 1.82 -7.74
C LYS A 26 -27.37 2.62 -7.03
N ASP A 27 -28.63 2.28 -7.29
CA ASP A 27 -29.79 3.07 -6.86
C ASP A 27 -30.56 2.42 -5.70
N SER A 28 -30.27 1.15 -5.39
CA SER A 28 -30.97 0.36 -4.36
C SER A 28 -30.07 -0.75 -3.82
N GLY A 29 -30.54 -1.45 -2.79
CA GLY A 29 -29.96 -2.68 -2.29
C GLY A 29 -31.07 -3.67 -1.95
N MET A 30 -30.85 -4.94 -2.27
CA MET A 30 -31.71 -6.04 -1.84
C MET A 30 -31.27 -6.48 -0.45
N VAL A 31 -32.09 -6.21 0.54
CA VAL A 31 -31.84 -6.54 1.94
C VAL A 31 -32.45 -7.89 2.26
N CYS A 32 -31.71 -8.75 2.94
CA CYS A 32 -32.21 -9.98 3.53
C CYS A 32 -31.83 -10.03 4.99
N THR A 33 -32.82 -10.24 5.89
CA THR A 33 -32.57 -10.58 7.28
C THR A 33 -32.84 -12.05 7.51
N ARG A 34 -32.04 -12.67 8.36
CA ARG A 34 -32.24 -14.02 8.87
C ARG A 34 -32.32 -13.96 10.40
N THR A 35 -33.45 -14.41 10.94
CA THR A 35 -33.71 -14.37 12.36
C THR A 35 -34.39 -15.70 12.80
N PRO A 36 -34.32 -16.09 14.08
CA PRO A 36 -35.10 -17.23 14.58
C PRO A 36 -36.57 -17.09 14.26
N HIS A 37 -37.24 -18.20 13.94
CA HIS A 37 -38.66 -18.19 13.63
C HIS A 37 -39.48 -17.99 14.91
N PRO A 38 -40.41 -17.01 14.97
CA PRO A 38 -41.10 -16.65 16.22
C PRO A 38 -41.96 -17.76 16.84
N SER A 39 -42.44 -18.70 16.02
CA SER A 39 -43.37 -19.76 16.48
C SER A 39 -42.87 -21.19 16.20
N ARG A 40 -41.65 -21.37 15.65
CA ARG A 40 -41.07 -22.68 15.33
C ARG A 40 -39.65 -22.78 15.89
N PRO A 41 -39.47 -23.37 17.09
CA PRO A 41 -38.11 -23.57 17.65
C PRO A 41 -37.21 -24.33 16.67
N GLY A 42 -35.96 -23.89 16.54
CA GLY A 42 -35.00 -24.50 15.62
C GLY A 42 -35.15 -24.12 14.13
N ALA A 43 -36.22 -23.38 13.76
CA ALA A 43 -36.38 -22.87 12.38
C ALA A 43 -35.96 -21.41 12.25
N TRP A 44 -35.55 -21.01 11.06
CA TRP A 44 -35.16 -19.63 10.70
C TRP A 44 -36.13 -19.02 9.70
N ARG A 45 -36.33 -17.70 9.83
CA ARG A 45 -37.12 -16.89 8.91
C ARG A 45 -36.23 -15.99 8.12
N SER A 46 -36.34 -15.99 6.78
CA SER A 46 -35.72 -15.00 5.89
C SER A 46 -36.77 -13.99 5.48
N THR A 47 -36.47 -12.70 5.65
CA THR A 47 -37.29 -11.58 5.15
C THR A 47 -36.49 -10.80 4.15
N VAL A 48 -37.04 -10.56 2.94
CA VAL A 48 -36.32 -9.92 1.83
C VAL A 48 -37.12 -8.74 1.29
N TRP A 49 -36.49 -7.59 1.14
CA TRP A 49 -37.09 -6.40 0.55
C TRP A 49 -36.03 -5.48 -0.08
N THR A 50 -36.47 -4.56 -0.92
CA THR A 50 -35.60 -3.57 -1.57
C THR A 50 -35.61 -2.26 -0.80
N VAL A 51 -34.44 -1.64 -0.64
CA VAL A 51 -34.26 -0.32 -0.03
C VAL A 51 -33.54 0.58 -1.00
N LYS A 52 -33.96 1.85 -1.13
CA LYS A 52 -33.28 2.83 -1.99
C LYS A 52 -31.93 3.23 -1.38
N ALA A 53 -30.89 3.34 -2.22
CA ALA A 53 -29.55 3.78 -1.83
C ALA A 53 -29.52 5.30 -1.57
N ARG A 54 -30.32 5.77 -0.61
CA ARG A 54 -30.40 7.19 -0.20
C ARG A 54 -30.24 7.28 1.32
N MET A 55 -29.59 8.35 1.76
CA MET A 55 -29.19 8.58 3.15
C MET A 55 -30.34 8.32 4.16
N GLY A 56 -31.52 8.89 3.90
CA GLY A 56 -32.70 8.72 4.78
C GLY A 56 -33.21 7.30 4.84
N ALA A 57 -33.28 6.59 3.68
CA ALA A 57 -33.76 5.22 3.59
C ALA A 57 -32.76 4.25 4.28
N VAL A 58 -31.47 4.40 4.05
CA VAL A 58 -30.44 3.56 4.69
C VAL A 58 -30.36 3.81 6.19
N ARG A 59 -30.57 5.05 6.65
CA ARG A 59 -30.64 5.37 8.09
C ARG A 59 -31.89 4.77 8.75
N ALA A 60 -33.02 4.79 8.06
CA ALA A 60 -34.24 4.14 8.55
C ALA A 60 -34.04 2.62 8.65
N LEU A 61 -33.43 2.01 7.62
CA LEU A 61 -33.02 0.60 7.66
C LEU A 61 -32.10 0.31 8.86
N GLY A 62 -31.07 1.13 9.07
CA GLY A 62 -30.14 0.95 10.20
C GLY A 62 -30.82 0.95 11.56
N ARG A 63 -31.79 1.86 11.78
CA ARG A 63 -32.61 1.87 13.01
C ARG A 63 -33.47 0.61 13.15
N GLN A 64 -34.09 0.17 12.05
CA GLN A 64 -34.89 -1.06 12.04
C GLN A 64 -34.03 -2.28 12.36
N LEU A 65 -32.90 -2.48 11.66
CA LEU A 65 -32.01 -3.63 11.89
C LEU A 65 -31.50 -3.66 13.34
N LYS A 66 -31.20 -2.48 13.91
CA LYS A 66 -30.79 -2.38 15.32
C LYS A 66 -31.92 -2.75 16.28
N ALA A 67 -33.14 -2.28 16.02
CA ALA A 67 -34.34 -2.64 16.80
C ALA A 67 -34.68 -4.14 16.71
N ASP A 68 -34.42 -4.74 15.53
CA ASP A 68 -34.62 -6.18 15.29
C ASP A 68 -33.48 -7.03 15.90
N GLY A 69 -32.49 -6.41 16.56
CA GLY A 69 -31.37 -7.08 17.22
C GLY A 69 -30.39 -7.74 16.25
N ILE A 70 -30.24 -7.23 15.03
CA ILE A 70 -29.28 -7.76 14.06
C ILE A 70 -27.86 -7.56 14.58
N GLU A 71 -27.10 -8.65 14.70
CA GLU A 71 -25.73 -8.70 15.22
C GLU A 71 -24.70 -8.25 14.18
N ILE A 72 -24.91 -8.62 12.92
CA ILE A 72 -23.99 -8.34 11.83
C ILE A 72 -24.71 -8.09 10.51
N VAL A 73 -24.19 -7.13 9.74
CA VAL A 73 -24.67 -6.82 8.39
C VAL A 73 -23.56 -7.04 7.38
N THR A 74 -23.78 -7.91 6.40
CA THR A 74 -22.83 -8.17 5.31
C THR A 74 -23.24 -7.42 4.06
N LEU A 75 -22.26 -6.74 3.44
CA LEU A 75 -22.40 -6.05 2.15
C LEU A 75 -21.52 -6.75 1.12
N GLU A 76 -22.05 -7.00 -0.10
CA GLU A 76 -21.20 -7.38 -1.23
C GLU A 76 -20.57 -6.13 -1.85
N SER A 77 -19.24 -6.16 -2.08
CA SER A 77 -18.54 -5.02 -2.69
C SER A 77 -18.78 -4.96 -4.20
N THR A 78 -19.64 -4.04 -4.62
CA THR A 78 -19.86 -3.73 -6.04
C THR A 78 -19.47 -2.28 -6.28
N SER A 79 -18.39 -2.03 -7.04
CA SER A 79 -17.84 -0.69 -7.26
C SER A 79 -17.71 0.12 -5.95
N ASP A 80 -18.06 1.41 -5.96
CA ASP A 80 -18.10 2.29 -4.79
C ASP A 80 -19.50 2.39 -4.14
N TYR A 81 -20.49 1.65 -4.66
CA TYR A 81 -21.90 1.76 -4.22
C TYR A 81 -22.15 1.26 -2.80
N TRP A 82 -21.26 0.41 -2.27
CA TRP A 82 -21.32 -0.10 -0.90
C TRP A 82 -21.11 0.98 0.17
N ARG A 83 -20.47 2.12 -0.16
CA ARG A 83 -20.05 3.12 0.82
C ARG A 83 -21.21 3.73 1.60
N ILE A 84 -22.31 4.10 0.94
CA ILE A 84 -23.47 4.67 1.62
C ILE A 84 -24.06 3.68 2.62
N TRP A 85 -24.10 2.41 2.27
CA TRP A 85 -24.60 1.34 3.17
C TRP A 85 -23.67 1.16 4.35
N PHE A 86 -22.41 0.92 4.10
CA PHE A 86 -21.43 0.67 5.15
C PHE A 86 -21.36 1.82 6.15
N PHE A 87 -21.13 3.03 5.68
CA PHE A 87 -20.89 4.17 6.57
C PHE A 87 -22.12 4.61 7.34
N VAL A 88 -23.31 4.50 6.76
CA VAL A 88 -24.55 4.88 7.45
C VAL A 88 -24.95 3.80 8.48
N LEU A 89 -24.82 2.52 8.14
CA LEU A 89 -25.12 1.43 9.07
C LEU A 89 -24.09 1.38 10.21
N GLU A 90 -22.81 1.57 9.93
CA GLU A 90 -21.76 1.73 10.95
C GLU A 90 -22.10 2.89 11.92
N ALA A 91 -22.52 4.05 11.38
CA ALA A 91 -22.93 5.22 12.17
C ALA A 91 -24.21 4.97 12.99
N CYS A 92 -25.04 3.99 12.63
CA CYS A 92 -26.17 3.53 13.45
C CYS A 92 -25.74 2.57 14.58
N GLY A 93 -24.46 2.23 14.67
CA GLY A 93 -23.90 1.33 15.68
C GLY A 93 -24.13 -0.15 15.39
N LEU A 94 -24.23 -0.53 14.11
CA LEU A 94 -24.27 -1.91 13.64
C LEU A 94 -22.87 -2.41 13.32
N ALA A 95 -22.60 -3.69 13.59
CA ALA A 95 -21.42 -4.36 13.06
C ALA A 95 -21.62 -4.61 11.56
N VAL A 96 -20.79 -3.98 10.71
CA VAL A 96 -20.91 -4.08 9.25
C VAL A 96 -19.63 -4.70 8.68
N GLN A 97 -19.78 -5.70 7.83
CA GLN A 97 -18.67 -6.29 7.09
C GLN A 97 -18.88 -6.16 5.59
N LEU A 98 -17.79 -5.86 4.87
CA LEU A 98 -17.75 -5.82 3.43
C LEU A 98 -17.08 -7.10 2.92
N VAL A 99 -17.68 -7.79 1.96
CA VAL A 99 -17.10 -9.00 1.37
C VAL A 99 -16.90 -8.83 -0.14
N HIS A 100 -15.86 -9.46 -0.66
CA HIS A 100 -15.60 -9.41 -2.09
C HIS A 100 -16.53 -10.38 -2.83
N ALA A 101 -17.17 -9.90 -3.89
CA ALA A 101 -18.14 -10.65 -4.71
C ALA A 101 -17.66 -12.05 -5.14
N ALA A 102 -16.36 -12.22 -5.44
CA ALA A 102 -15.79 -13.51 -5.81
C ALA A 102 -15.86 -14.57 -4.69
N GLN A 103 -15.91 -14.17 -3.43
CA GLN A 103 -16.00 -15.12 -2.31
C GLN A 103 -17.40 -15.75 -2.22
N ALA A 104 -18.44 -14.95 -2.41
CA ALA A 104 -19.80 -15.43 -2.45
C ALA A 104 -20.11 -16.23 -3.75
N LYS A 105 -19.45 -15.86 -4.86
CA LYS A 105 -19.67 -16.45 -6.20
C LYS A 105 -19.05 -17.85 -6.39
N ASN A 106 -17.96 -18.14 -5.69
CA ASN A 106 -17.19 -19.39 -5.90
C ASN A 106 -17.72 -20.57 -5.08
N LEU A 107 -18.80 -20.40 -4.32
CA LEU A 107 -19.40 -21.50 -3.56
C LEU A 107 -20.45 -22.23 -4.44
N PRO A 108 -20.44 -23.58 -4.45
CA PRO A 108 -21.41 -24.36 -5.23
C PRO A 108 -22.85 -24.16 -4.74
N GLY A 109 -23.84 -24.19 -5.65
CA GLY A 109 -25.26 -24.11 -5.32
C GLY A 109 -25.87 -22.71 -5.31
N ARG A 110 -25.17 -21.69 -5.87
CA ARG A 110 -25.67 -20.32 -5.95
C ARG A 110 -26.82 -20.15 -6.95
N PRO A 111 -27.98 -19.63 -6.52
CA PRO A 111 -29.06 -19.21 -7.40
C PRO A 111 -28.70 -17.89 -8.14
N LYS A 112 -29.44 -17.55 -9.23
CA LYS A 112 -29.09 -16.43 -10.13
C LYS A 112 -30.13 -15.29 -10.10
N THR A 113 -30.58 -14.84 -8.95
CA THR A 113 -31.46 -13.65 -8.82
C THR A 113 -31.03 -12.82 -7.63
N ASP A 114 -31.16 -11.49 -7.71
CA ASP A 114 -30.77 -10.57 -6.62
C ASP A 114 -31.39 -10.96 -5.26
N LYS A 115 -32.66 -11.43 -5.27
CA LYS A 115 -33.35 -11.91 -4.08
C LYS A 115 -32.66 -13.15 -3.48
N LEU A 116 -32.33 -14.12 -4.32
CA LEU A 116 -31.69 -15.36 -3.90
C LEU A 116 -30.22 -15.13 -3.55
N ASP A 117 -29.56 -14.17 -4.21
CA ASP A 117 -28.21 -13.75 -3.87
C ASP A 117 -28.12 -13.10 -2.49
N ALA A 118 -29.06 -12.21 -2.14
CA ALA A 118 -29.15 -11.60 -0.82
C ALA A 118 -29.46 -12.66 0.27
N MET A 119 -30.35 -13.62 -0.01
CA MET A 119 -30.65 -14.74 0.91
C MET A 119 -29.43 -15.65 1.12
N TRP A 120 -28.71 -15.96 0.04
CA TRP A 120 -27.49 -16.76 0.10
C TRP A 120 -26.39 -16.05 0.91
N LEU A 121 -26.18 -14.78 0.65
CA LEU A 121 -25.21 -13.96 1.39
C LEU A 121 -25.57 -13.90 2.89
N ALA A 122 -26.84 -13.73 3.23
CA ALA A 122 -27.32 -13.73 4.62
C ALA A 122 -27.10 -15.09 5.31
N ARG A 123 -27.29 -16.20 4.58
CA ARG A 123 -27.03 -17.55 5.10
C ARG A 123 -25.54 -17.78 5.37
N LEU A 124 -24.67 -17.35 4.46
CA LEU A 124 -23.22 -17.44 4.65
C LEU A 124 -22.73 -16.55 5.79
N THR A 125 -23.39 -15.41 6.00
CA THR A 125 -23.12 -14.50 7.14
C THR A 125 -23.47 -15.17 8.46
N GLU A 126 -24.65 -15.76 8.56
CA GLU A 126 -25.13 -16.52 9.74
C GLU A 126 -24.14 -17.62 10.14
N MET A 127 -23.59 -18.32 9.15
CA MET A 127 -22.61 -19.40 9.34
C MET A 127 -21.17 -18.91 9.58
N GLY A 128 -20.89 -17.62 9.51
CA GLY A 128 -19.54 -17.08 9.66
C GLY A 128 -18.55 -17.47 8.55
N LEU A 129 -19.03 -17.93 7.39
CA LEU A 129 -18.21 -18.46 6.30
C LEU A 129 -17.57 -17.39 5.41
N LEU A 130 -17.88 -16.11 5.65
CA LEU A 130 -17.42 -15.01 4.82
C LEU A 130 -16.21 -14.31 5.43
N ARG A 131 -15.19 -14.11 4.62
CA ARG A 131 -14.02 -13.34 5.03
C ARG A 131 -14.24 -11.85 4.74
N ALA A 132 -14.30 -11.03 5.78
CA ALA A 132 -14.44 -9.60 5.66
C ALA A 132 -13.24 -8.95 4.94
N SER A 133 -13.53 -8.01 4.03
CA SER A 133 -12.54 -7.08 3.49
C SER A 133 -12.20 -6.03 4.53
N PHE A 134 -10.95 -5.58 4.56
CA PHE A 134 -10.52 -4.55 5.49
C PHE A 134 -11.09 -3.18 5.09
N VAL A 135 -12.03 -2.67 5.87
CA VAL A 135 -12.50 -1.28 5.81
C VAL A 135 -11.98 -0.58 7.07
N PRO A 136 -11.08 0.40 6.95
CA PRO A 136 -10.49 1.04 8.13
C PRO A 136 -11.48 1.97 8.84
N PRO A 137 -11.21 2.32 10.13
CA PRO A 137 -11.99 3.31 10.86
C PRO A 137 -12.02 4.68 10.18
N LYS A 138 -13.03 5.51 10.51
CA LYS A 138 -13.24 6.82 9.88
C LYS A 138 -11.98 7.69 9.84
N ALA A 139 -11.23 7.80 10.95
CA ALA A 139 -10.02 8.61 11.01
C ALA A 139 -8.95 8.16 9.99
N ILE A 140 -8.79 6.86 9.81
CA ILE A 140 -7.88 6.29 8.80
C ILE A 140 -8.43 6.48 7.39
N ARG A 141 -9.75 6.41 7.19
CA ARG A 141 -10.38 6.71 5.88
C ARG A 141 -10.13 8.16 5.47
N ASP A 142 -10.33 9.10 6.40
CA ASP A 142 -10.06 10.52 6.16
C ASP A 142 -8.57 10.74 5.80
N LEU A 143 -7.64 10.15 6.55
CA LEU A 143 -6.21 10.20 6.23
C LEU A 143 -5.90 9.59 4.84
N ARG A 144 -6.56 8.49 4.49
CA ARG A 144 -6.41 7.81 3.19
C ARG A 144 -6.82 8.71 2.03
N ASP A 145 -7.88 9.49 2.17
CA ASP A 145 -8.32 10.40 1.13
C ASP A 145 -7.27 11.49 0.88
N TYR A 146 -6.70 12.09 1.93
CA TYR A 146 -5.63 13.08 1.80
C TYR A 146 -4.34 12.50 1.22
N THR A 147 -3.88 11.34 1.68
CA THR A 147 -2.64 10.73 1.20
C THR A 147 -2.75 10.27 -0.26
N ARG A 148 -3.90 9.72 -0.66
CA ARG A 148 -4.16 9.32 -2.05
C ARG A 148 -4.30 10.53 -2.97
N ALA A 149 -5.00 11.60 -2.54
CA ALA A 149 -5.09 12.85 -3.28
C ALA A 149 -3.69 13.43 -3.49
N ARG A 150 -2.89 13.52 -2.42
CA ARG A 150 -1.49 13.98 -2.50
C ARG A 150 -0.67 13.15 -3.50
N THR A 151 -0.78 11.84 -3.46
CA THR A 151 -0.05 10.96 -4.37
C THR A 151 -0.43 11.19 -5.83
N ARG A 152 -1.72 11.42 -6.12
CA ARG A 152 -2.18 11.76 -7.48
C ARG A 152 -1.60 13.10 -7.95
N LEU A 153 -1.56 14.12 -7.09
CA LEU A 153 -0.96 15.41 -7.44
C LEU A 153 0.55 15.31 -7.67
N VAL A 154 1.27 14.49 -6.90
CA VAL A 154 2.70 14.20 -7.14
C VAL A 154 2.90 13.53 -8.50
N GLN A 155 2.03 12.62 -8.90
CA GLN A 155 2.07 11.99 -10.23
C GLN A 155 1.79 13.01 -11.34
N GLU A 156 0.80 13.90 -11.16
CA GLU A 156 0.49 14.96 -12.13
C GLU A 156 1.64 15.95 -12.27
N ARG A 157 2.23 16.38 -11.16
CA ARG A 157 3.44 17.21 -11.17
C ARG A 157 4.58 16.56 -11.98
N THR A 158 4.78 15.26 -11.80
CA THR A 158 5.78 14.50 -12.56
C THR A 158 5.48 14.53 -14.06
N ARG A 159 4.19 14.39 -14.43
CA ARG A 159 3.77 14.51 -15.84
C ARG A 159 4.01 15.91 -16.42
N CYS A 160 3.80 16.97 -15.61
CA CYS A 160 4.11 18.34 -16.05
C CYS A 160 5.60 18.51 -16.32
N TRP A 161 6.49 18.01 -15.46
CA TRP A 161 7.94 18.00 -15.71
C TRP A 161 8.30 17.23 -16.98
N GLN A 162 7.68 16.09 -17.23
CA GLN A 162 7.90 15.31 -18.46
C GLN A 162 7.40 16.04 -19.71
N ARG A 163 6.28 16.79 -19.62
CA ARG A 163 5.79 17.63 -20.72
C ARG A 163 6.76 18.78 -21.00
N LEU A 164 7.28 19.41 -19.93
CA LEU A 164 8.30 20.48 -20.09
C LEU A 164 9.57 19.95 -20.73
N GLU A 165 10.03 18.75 -20.35
CA GLU A 165 11.17 18.12 -21.00
C GLU A 165 10.93 17.88 -22.50
N LYS A 166 9.74 17.36 -22.86
CA LYS A 166 9.39 17.19 -24.28
C LYS A 166 9.27 18.50 -25.04
N LEU A 167 8.82 19.57 -24.40
CA LEU A 167 8.77 20.90 -24.98
C LEU A 167 10.18 21.43 -25.27
N LEU A 168 11.13 21.26 -24.33
CA LEU A 168 12.54 21.61 -24.55
C LEU A 168 13.17 20.78 -25.68
N GLU A 169 12.86 19.48 -25.75
CA GLU A 169 13.29 18.61 -26.85
C GLU A 169 12.75 19.08 -28.21
N SER A 170 11.49 19.57 -28.27
CA SER A 170 10.94 20.12 -29.52
C SER A 170 11.62 21.44 -29.95
N ALA A 171 12.12 22.21 -28.99
CA ALA A 171 12.94 23.40 -29.19
C ALA A 171 14.43 23.08 -29.43
N LEU A 172 14.82 21.82 -29.57
CA LEU A 172 16.16 21.29 -29.71
C LEU A 172 17.10 21.63 -28.53
N VAL A 173 16.57 21.98 -27.38
CA VAL A 173 17.30 22.29 -26.14
C VAL A 173 17.49 21.01 -25.31
N LYS A 174 18.77 20.61 -25.13
CA LYS A 174 19.13 19.32 -24.53
C LYS A 174 19.61 19.42 -23.07
N VAL A 175 19.10 20.35 -22.30
CA VAL A 175 19.51 20.56 -20.88
C VAL A 175 19.48 19.29 -20.05
N SER A 176 18.53 18.39 -20.28
CA SER A 176 18.40 17.12 -19.55
C SER A 176 19.54 16.13 -19.87
N SER A 177 20.29 16.30 -20.92
CA SER A 177 21.49 15.48 -21.24
C SER A 177 22.67 15.79 -20.30
N VAL A 178 22.74 17.01 -19.79
CA VAL A 178 23.82 17.52 -18.92
C VAL A 178 23.32 17.59 -17.45
N ALA A 179 22.16 18.17 -17.24
CA ALA A 179 21.51 18.24 -15.94
C ALA A 179 20.79 16.92 -15.63
N SER A 180 21.10 16.31 -14.49
CA SER A 180 20.48 15.04 -14.09
C SER A 180 18.94 15.10 -13.94
N LYS A 181 18.39 16.30 -13.74
CA LYS A 181 16.95 16.58 -13.60
C LYS A 181 16.65 18.04 -13.90
N LEU A 182 15.55 18.33 -14.58
CA LEU A 182 15.05 19.70 -14.78
C LEU A 182 14.60 20.38 -13.48
N THR A 183 14.36 19.60 -12.42
CA THR A 183 13.98 20.11 -11.10
C THR A 183 15.13 20.74 -10.30
N THR A 184 16.37 20.72 -10.81
CA THR A 184 17.51 21.40 -10.17
C THR A 184 17.38 22.92 -10.29
N VAL A 185 17.86 23.66 -9.28
CA VAL A 185 17.79 25.12 -9.26
C VAL A 185 18.43 25.70 -10.53
N SER A 186 19.63 25.23 -10.92
CA SER A 186 20.30 25.71 -12.14
C SER A 186 19.48 25.50 -13.41
N ALA A 187 18.89 24.31 -13.60
CA ALA A 187 18.05 24.03 -14.76
C ALA A 187 16.79 24.91 -14.80
N GLN A 188 16.16 25.11 -13.63
CA GLN A 188 15.00 26.00 -13.53
C GLN A 188 15.36 27.47 -13.81
N ASP A 189 16.52 27.96 -13.32
CA ASP A 189 16.98 29.32 -13.58
C ASP A 189 17.26 29.52 -15.08
N MET A 190 17.88 28.54 -15.75
CA MET A 190 18.08 28.56 -17.20
C MET A 190 16.77 28.59 -17.98
N ILE A 191 15.80 27.74 -17.62
CA ILE A 191 14.48 27.70 -18.27
C ILE A 191 13.76 29.04 -18.08
N LYS A 192 13.76 29.61 -16.86
CA LYS A 192 13.16 30.91 -16.59
C LYS A 192 13.81 32.04 -17.36
N ALA A 193 15.14 32.00 -17.53
CA ALA A 193 15.87 32.97 -18.34
C ALA A 193 15.50 32.86 -19.83
N MET A 194 15.33 31.62 -20.36
CA MET A 194 14.85 31.42 -21.73
C MET A 194 13.43 31.97 -21.92
N ILE A 195 12.55 31.76 -20.96
CA ILE A 195 11.17 32.32 -20.96
C ILE A 195 11.23 33.85 -20.95
N ALA A 196 12.17 34.45 -20.21
CA ALA A 196 12.37 35.89 -20.13
C ALA A 196 13.07 36.48 -21.40
N GLY A 197 13.28 35.69 -22.44
CA GLY A 197 13.84 36.16 -23.71
C GLY A 197 15.35 35.99 -23.87
N GLN A 198 16.07 35.43 -22.89
CA GLN A 198 17.48 35.13 -23.04
C GLN A 198 17.69 33.98 -24.02
N ARG A 199 18.56 34.21 -25.05
CA ARG A 199 18.83 33.23 -26.10
C ARG A 199 20.34 32.88 -26.23
N ASP A 200 21.23 33.67 -25.60
CA ASP A 200 22.65 33.36 -25.63
C ASP A 200 22.99 32.15 -24.75
N PRO A 201 23.46 31.02 -25.33
CA PRO A 201 23.76 29.81 -24.58
C PRO A 201 24.83 30.01 -23.50
N ARG A 202 25.78 30.92 -23.71
CA ARG A 202 26.86 31.22 -22.74
C ARG A 202 26.29 31.92 -21.50
N GLN A 203 25.39 32.88 -21.70
CA GLN A 203 24.73 33.58 -20.58
C GLN A 203 23.79 32.64 -19.82
N LEU A 204 23.07 31.75 -20.50
CA LEU A 204 22.26 30.72 -19.89
C LEU A 204 23.12 29.74 -19.08
N ALA A 205 24.23 29.25 -19.64
CA ALA A 205 25.15 28.34 -18.95
C ALA A 205 25.82 28.97 -17.71
N ALA A 206 26.02 30.29 -17.71
CA ALA A 206 26.55 31.02 -16.55
C ALA A 206 25.64 30.98 -15.31
N LEU A 207 24.34 30.65 -15.47
CA LEU A 207 23.40 30.44 -14.36
C LEU A 207 23.64 29.12 -13.61
N ALA A 208 24.57 28.27 -14.06
CA ALA A 208 24.94 27.04 -13.41
C ALA A 208 25.48 27.26 -11.99
N ARG A 209 25.04 26.45 -11.03
CA ARG A 209 25.43 26.51 -9.61
C ARG A 209 26.12 25.23 -9.17
N GLY A 210 27.01 25.36 -8.18
CA GLY A 210 27.69 24.24 -7.54
C GLY A 210 28.43 23.35 -8.54
N ARG A 211 28.21 22.04 -8.49
CA ARG A 211 28.89 21.06 -9.37
C ARG A 211 28.55 21.21 -10.85
N MET A 212 27.46 21.90 -11.19
CA MET A 212 27.06 22.09 -12.59
C MET A 212 27.97 23.12 -13.31
N LYS A 213 28.65 24.01 -12.55
CA LYS A 213 29.63 24.95 -13.12
C LYS A 213 30.75 24.25 -13.89
N ALA A 214 31.18 23.08 -13.42
CA ALA A 214 32.22 22.29 -14.08
C ALA A 214 31.80 21.73 -15.45
N LYS A 215 30.51 21.82 -15.79
CA LYS A 215 29.93 21.35 -17.06
C LYS A 215 29.51 22.52 -17.96
N HIS A 216 30.17 23.68 -17.81
CA HIS A 216 29.77 24.90 -18.51
C HIS A 216 29.74 24.71 -20.02
N ASP A 217 30.76 24.11 -20.61
CA ASP A 217 30.87 23.94 -22.07
C ASP A 217 29.82 22.96 -22.60
N ASP A 218 29.60 21.85 -21.90
CA ASP A 218 28.50 20.92 -22.22
C ASP A 218 27.14 21.61 -22.14
N LEU A 219 26.96 22.53 -21.17
CA LEU A 219 25.71 23.31 -21.03
C LEU A 219 25.54 24.32 -22.15
N VAL A 220 26.60 24.99 -22.59
CA VAL A 220 26.56 25.91 -23.74
C VAL A 220 26.07 25.15 -24.97
N GLU A 221 26.63 23.98 -25.25
CA GLU A 221 26.21 23.13 -26.38
C GLU A 221 24.78 22.66 -26.24
N ALA A 222 24.37 22.21 -25.04
CA ALA A 222 23.02 21.70 -24.77
C ALA A 222 21.93 22.80 -24.78
N LEU A 223 22.27 24.05 -24.58
CA LEU A 223 21.38 25.20 -24.59
C LEU A 223 21.31 25.92 -25.95
N ASP A 224 22.17 25.55 -26.90
CA ASP A 224 22.08 26.00 -28.27
C ASP A 224 20.96 25.28 -28.99
N GLY A 225 19.82 25.95 -29.16
CA GLY A 225 18.59 25.40 -29.71
C GLY A 225 17.70 26.48 -30.32
N MET A 226 16.52 26.06 -30.75
CA MET A 226 15.50 26.91 -31.37
C MET A 226 14.37 27.29 -30.42
N PHE A 227 14.70 27.74 -29.22
CA PHE A 227 13.72 28.16 -28.24
C PHE A 227 13.21 29.55 -28.58
N ASP A 228 11.93 29.68 -28.94
CA ASP A 228 11.25 30.92 -29.30
C ASP A 228 10.17 31.32 -28.29
N ASP A 229 9.42 32.38 -28.57
CA ASP A 229 8.40 32.91 -27.68
C ASP A 229 7.22 31.93 -27.51
N HIS A 230 6.87 31.17 -28.56
CA HIS A 230 5.89 30.11 -28.48
C HIS A 230 6.28 29.04 -27.45
N HIS A 231 7.54 28.60 -27.46
CA HIS A 231 8.05 27.66 -26.44
C HIS A 231 8.07 28.31 -25.05
N GLY A 232 8.35 29.60 -24.97
CA GLY A 232 8.35 30.39 -23.73
C GLY A 232 6.98 30.42 -23.07
N GLU A 233 5.92 30.74 -23.84
CA GLU A 233 4.55 30.74 -23.36
C GLU A 233 4.11 29.37 -22.81
N LEU A 234 4.36 28.30 -23.54
CA LEU A 234 4.00 26.94 -23.11
C LEU A 234 4.83 26.48 -21.88
N ALA A 235 6.11 26.82 -21.83
CA ALA A 235 6.97 26.52 -20.68
C ALA A 235 6.49 27.25 -19.42
N GLN A 236 6.10 28.54 -19.55
CA GLN A 236 5.55 29.30 -18.42
C GLN A 236 4.27 28.67 -17.88
N LEU A 237 3.31 28.30 -18.74
CA LEU A 237 2.08 27.60 -18.33
C LEU A 237 2.38 26.32 -17.55
N LEU A 238 3.36 25.52 -17.99
CA LEU A 238 3.76 24.29 -17.30
C LEU A 238 4.43 24.58 -15.95
N LEU A 239 5.28 25.62 -15.85
CA LEU A 239 5.90 26.02 -14.58
C LEU A 239 4.87 26.54 -13.57
N ASP A 240 3.88 27.32 -14.00
CA ASP A 240 2.79 27.81 -13.16
C ASP A 240 1.94 26.65 -12.64
N GLN A 241 1.64 25.69 -13.50
CA GLN A 241 0.94 24.46 -13.09
C GLN A 241 1.75 23.67 -12.06
N ILE A 242 3.06 23.50 -12.26
CA ILE A 242 3.95 22.82 -11.31
C ILE A 242 3.95 23.54 -9.97
N THR A 243 4.08 24.87 -9.96
CA THR A 243 4.08 25.70 -8.75
C THR A 243 2.76 25.55 -7.98
N SER A 244 1.63 25.58 -8.69
CA SER A 244 0.30 25.35 -8.09
C SER A 244 0.17 23.95 -7.49
N LEU A 245 0.68 22.93 -8.20
CA LEU A 245 0.67 21.55 -7.71
C LEU A 245 1.57 21.38 -6.48
N ASP A 246 2.74 22.00 -6.45
CA ASP A 246 3.64 21.96 -5.28
C ASP A 246 2.98 22.56 -4.03
N ALA A 247 2.30 23.69 -4.17
CA ALA A 247 1.55 24.32 -3.07
C ALA A 247 0.43 23.39 -2.54
N LYS A 248 -0.35 22.78 -3.44
CA LYS A 248 -1.42 21.82 -3.07
C LYS A 248 -0.88 20.55 -2.43
N ILE A 249 0.23 20.02 -2.93
CA ILE A 249 0.92 18.85 -2.36
C ILE A 249 1.38 19.15 -0.93
N ALA A 250 1.96 20.34 -0.69
CA ALA A 250 2.38 20.77 0.63
C ALA A 250 1.17 20.92 1.59
N GLN A 251 0.08 21.52 1.14
CA GLN A 251 -1.16 21.69 1.92
C GLN A 251 -1.74 20.34 2.34
N LEU A 252 -1.89 19.39 1.39
CA LEU A 252 -2.39 18.04 1.70
C LEU A 252 -1.43 17.29 2.64
N GLY A 253 -0.12 17.46 2.49
CA GLY A 253 0.90 16.90 3.37
C GLY A 253 0.78 17.41 4.81
N ALA A 254 0.60 18.72 4.98
CA ALA A 254 0.37 19.35 6.29
C ALA A 254 -0.92 18.81 6.94
N ARG A 255 -2.02 18.75 6.17
CA ARG A 255 -3.29 18.23 6.70
C ARG A 255 -3.20 16.76 7.11
N ALA A 256 -2.51 15.93 6.32
CA ALA A 256 -2.26 14.52 6.67
C ALA A 256 -1.41 14.41 7.96
N ALA A 257 -0.46 15.33 8.17
CA ALA A 257 0.36 15.37 9.38
C ALA A 257 -0.48 15.72 10.61
N GLU A 258 -1.34 16.74 10.53
CA GLU A 258 -2.26 17.14 11.60
C GLU A 258 -3.20 16.00 11.99
N LEU A 259 -3.86 15.37 10.98
CA LEU A 259 -4.75 14.24 11.22
C LEU A 259 -4.03 13.09 11.94
N THR A 260 -2.82 12.75 11.51
CA THR A 260 -2.06 11.65 12.13
C THR A 260 -1.62 12.00 13.55
N ALA A 261 -1.22 13.26 13.79
CA ALA A 261 -0.82 13.72 15.13
C ALA A 261 -1.99 13.72 16.12
N ALA A 262 -3.22 13.95 15.64
CA ALA A 262 -4.43 13.94 16.43
C ALA A 262 -4.98 12.53 16.76
N MET A 263 -4.41 11.46 16.17
CA MET A 263 -4.85 10.07 16.44
C MET A 263 -4.15 9.52 17.69
N PRO A 264 -4.85 9.18 18.79
CA PRO A 264 -4.24 8.58 19.98
C PRO A 264 -3.47 7.28 19.64
N ALA A 265 -4.04 6.41 18.84
CA ALA A 265 -3.41 5.17 18.40
C ALA A 265 -2.06 5.37 17.66
N ALA A 266 -1.84 6.54 17.03
CA ALA A 266 -0.54 6.86 16.42
C ALA A 266 0.57 7.07 17.46
N TRP A 267 0.20 7.30 18.72
CA TRP A 267 1.08 7.45 19.87
C TRP A 267 1.12 6.22 20.78
N GLY A 268 0.42 5.15 20.40
CA GLY A 268 0.30 3.93 21.21
C GLY A 268 -0.66 4.07 22.38
N ILE A 269 -1.64 4.97 22.26
CA ILE A 269 -2.71 5.15 23.24
C ILE A 269 -3.94 4.41 22.72
N ASP A 270 -4.46 3.47 23.50
CA ASP A 270 -5.64 2.69 23.19
C ASP A 270 -6.94 3.51 23.28
N ALA A 271 -8.06 2.96 22.81
CA ALA A 271 -9.35 3.65 22.79
C ALA A 271 -9.89 4.02 24.18
N ASP A 272 -9.45 3.32 25.22
CA ASP A 272 -9.77 3.57 26.63
C ASP A 272 -8.82 4.57 27.33
N GLY A 273 -7.85 5.13 26.57
CA GLY A 273 -6.88 6.10 27.08
C GLY A 273 -5.67 5.48 27.79
N THR A 274 -5.58 4.15 27.81
CA THR A 274 -4.41 3.47 28.37
C THR A 274 -3.25 3.47 27.39
N THR A 275 -2.03 3.70 27.87
CA THR A 275 -0.83 3.43 27.07
C THR A 275 -0.59 1.93 27.08
N GLY A 276 -0.59 1.30 25.91
CA GLY A 276 -0.26 -0.13 25.79
C GLY A 276 1.07 -0.44 26.48
N PRO A 277 1.27 -1.67 27.00
CA PRO A 277 2.43 -2.01 27.79
C PRO A 277 3.71 -1.76 26.99
N ALA A 278 4.46 -0.75 27.38
CA ALA A 278 5.82 -0.51 26.91
C ALA A 278 6.74 -1.59 27.50
N ALA A 279 6.62 -2.81 27.01
CA ALA A 279 7.50 -3.89 27.44
C ALA A 279 8.93 -3.56 26.98
N GLY A 280 9.80 -3.19 27.93
CA GLY A 280 11.23 -3.08 27.73
C GLY A 280 11.80 -1.71 27.38
N THR A 281 11.05 -0.63 27.51
CA THR A 281 11.63 0.72 27.42
C THR A 281 12.15 1.19 28.77
N THR A 282 13.38 1.74 28.77
CA THR A 282 13.87 2.53 29.90
C THR A 282 12.89 3.67 30.18
N PRO A 283 12.60 4.03 31.45
CA PRO A 283 11.61 5.06 31.81
C PRO A 283 11.75 6.42 31.11
N ASP A 284 12.96 6.74 30.61
CA ASP A 284 13.29 8.03 29.96
C ASP A 284 13.28 8.02 28.43
N ALA A 285 12.90 6.93 27.77
CA ALA A 285 12.90 6.92 26.30
C ALA A 285 11.72 7.73 25.73
N PRO A 286 11.98 8.69 24.83
CA PRO A 286 10.90 9.53 24.28
C PRO A 286 9.89 8.67 23.51
N VAL A 287 8.59 8.94 23.75
CA VAL A 287 7.49 8.30 23.01
C VAL A 287 7.56 8.78 21.56
N LEU A 288 7.79 7.86 20.63
CA LEU A 288 7.79 8.14 19.20
C LEU A 288 6.43 7.78 18.59
N SER A 289 5.90 8.71 17.78
CA SER A 289 4.70 8.41 17.00
C SER A 289 4.95 7.26 16.01
N ALA A 290 3.88 6.57 15.59
CA ALA A 290 3.96 5.52 14.56
C ALA A 290 4.68 6.02 13.29
N VAL A 291 4.40 7.26 12.86
CA VAL A 291 5.08 7.88 11.70
C VAL A 291 6.59 7.99 11.94
N ALA A 292 7.00 8.46 13.13
CA ALA A 292 8.42 8.60 13.47
C ALA A 292 9.12 7.24 13.55
N ARG A 293 8.46 6.22 14.09
CA ARG A 293 8.99 4.85 14.11
C ARG A 293 9.15 4.27 12.71
N LEU A 294 8.17 4.46 11.82
CA LEU A 294 8.26 4.01 10.43
C LEU A 294 9.34 4.77 9.65
N ALA A 295 9.55 6.06 9.94
CA ALA A 295 10.58 6.87 9.29
C ALA A 295 12.02 6.46 9.68
N GLN A 296 12.22 5.62 10.70
CA GLN A 296 13.51 5.02 11.00
C GLN A 296 13.92 3.96 9.96
N ILE A 297 12.96 3.39 9.22
CA ILE A 297 13.25 2.39 8.18
C ILE A 297 13.89 3.09 6.96
N PRO A 298 15.07 2.65 6.49
CA PRO A 298 15.69 3.21 5.30
C PRO A 298 14.75 3.22 4.09
N GLY A 299 14.59 4.39 3.47
CA GLY A 299 13.71 4.59 2.32
C GLY A 299 12.28 5.00 2.66
N ILE A 300 11.92 5.15 3.94
CA ILE A 300 10.62 5.67 4.37
C ILE A 300 10.78 7.10 4.88
N SER A 301 10.17 8.06 4.17
CA SER A 301 9.98 9.42 4.66
C SER A 301 8.74 9.52 5.55
N PRO A 302 8.56 10.58 6.38
CA PRO A 302 7.35 10.80 7.15
C PRO A 302 6.07 10.76 6.30
N ASP A 303 6.07 11.37 5.12
CA ASP A 303 4.93 11.35 4.19
C ASP A 303 4.61 9.95 3.66
N LEU A 304 5.66 9.17 3.38
CA LEU A 304 5.49 7.79 2.94
C LEU A 304 4.98 6.91 4.09
N GLY A 305 5.45 7.16 5.33
CA GLY A 305 4.95 6.53 6.54
C GLY A 305 3.46 6.78 6.75
N ARG A 306 3.00 8.04 6.59
CA ARG A 306 1.56 8.38 6.64
C ARG A 306 0.76 7.67 5.57
N SER A 307 1.29 7.60 4.34
CA SER A 307 0.63 6.87 3.24
C SER A 307 0.49 5.38 3.54
N ILE A 308 1.48 4.77 4.17
CA ILE A 308 1.43 3.36 4.59
C ILE A 308 0.40 3.16 5.70
N ILE A 309 0.41 4.00 6.74
CA ILE A 309 -0.58 3.97 7.84
C ILE A 309 -2.00 4.15 7.30
N ALA A 310 -2.20 5.04 6.33
CA ALA A 310 -3.50 5.25 5.68
C ALA A 310 -4.05 3.98 5.02
N GLU A 311 -3.17 3.11 4.52
CA GLU A 311 -3.58 1.85 3.88
C GLU A 311 -3.69 0.68 4.86
N THR A 312 -2.77 0.55 5.82
CA THR A 312 -2.73 -0.56 6.77
C THR A 312 -3.61 -0.34 8.02
N GLY A 313 -3.88 0.91 8.36
CA GLY A 313 -4.39 1.28 9.69
C GLY A 313 -3.27 1.24 10.74
N LEU A 314 -3.67 1.46 11.99
CA LEU A 314 -2.80 1.41 13.17
C LEU A 314 -3.07 0.15 14.02
N ASP A 315 -4.27 -0.42 13.93
CA ASP A 315 -4.67 -1.63 14.65
C ASP A 315 -4.17 -2.89 13.93
N MET A 316 -3.10 -3.48 14.47
CA MET A 316 -2.52 -4.70 13.93
C MET A 316 -3.22 -5.99 14.41
N SER A 317 -4.19 -5.93 15.32
CA SER A 317 -5.02 -7.09 15.69
C SER A 317 -5.79 -7.66 14.48
N ARG A 318 -6.08 -6.79 13.50
CA ARG A 318 -6.67 -7.16 12.21
C ARG A 318 -5.78 -8.10 11.37
N PHE A 319 -4.49 -8.12 11.64
CA PHE A 319 -3.50 -8.95 10.96
C PHE A 319 -2.72 -9.74 12.03
N PRO A 320 -3.21 -10.91 12.48
CA PRO A 320 -2.66 -11.64 13.62
C PRO A 320 -1.15 -11.92 13.52
N THR A 321 -0.59 -11.93 12.32
CA THR A 321 0.86 -12.02 12.09
C THR A 321 1.28 -11.15 10.92
N ALA A 322 2.57 -10.81 10.86
CA ALA A 322 3.16 -10.13 9.71
C ALA A 322 2.88 -10.86 8.37
N ALA A 323 2.77 -12.19 8.39
CA ALA A 323 2.45 -12.97 7.20
C ALA A 323 1.04 -12.70 6.68
N HIS A 324 0.06 -12.46 7.57
CA HIS A 324 -1.31 -12.08 7.17
C HIS A 324 -1.32 -10.71 6.48
N LEU A 325 -0.61 -9.71 7.03
CA LEU A 325 -0.49 -8.39 6.41
C LEU A 325 0.19 -8.48 5.03
N VAL A 326 1.27 -9.24 4.91
CA VAL A 326 2.00 -9.44 3.65
C VAL A 326 1.13 -10.16 2.60
N SER A 327 0.34 -11.14 3.02
CA SER A 327 -0.62 -11.85 2.15
C SER A 327 -1.73 -10.91 1.66
N TRP A 328 -2.31 -10.13 2.58
CA TRP A 328 -3.34 -9.15 2.26
C TRP A 328 -2.82 -8.08 1.29
N ALA A 329 -1.59 -7.59 1.47
CA ALA A 329 -0.94 -6.65 0.56
C ALA A 329 -0.60 -7.25 -0.82
N GLY A 330 -0.80 -8.56 -1.03
CA GLY A 330 -0.48 -9.23 -2.29
C GLY A 330 1.03 -9.35 -2.57
N LEU A 331 1.86 -9.33 -1.51
CA LEU A 331 3.32 -9.48 -1.61
C LEU A 331 3.80 -10.92 -1.38
N CYS A 332 2.89 -11.87 -1.15
CA CYS A 332 3.18 -13.29 -1.17
C CYS A 332 2.98 -13.83 -2.59
N PRO A 333 3.96 -14.53 -3.18
CA PRO A 333 3.72 -15.29 -4.40
C PRO A 333 2.75 -16.43 -4.10
N SER A 334 1.70 -16.59 -4.93
CA SER A 334 0.82 -17.74 -4.82
C SER A 334 1.61 -19.01 -5.18
N ALA A 335 1.56 -20.04 -4.33
CA ALA A 335 2.08 -21.36 -4.70
C ALA A 335 1.06 -22.03 -5.64
N ARG A 336 1.49 -22.37 -6.83
CA ARG A 336 0.73 -23.21 -7.76
C ARG A 336 1.55 -24.48 -8.01
N GLN A 337 1.21 -25.52 -7.27
CA GLN A 337 1.80 -26.84 -7.47
C GLN A 337 0.70 -27.79 -7.91
N SER A 338 0.91 -28.44 -9.05
CA SER A 338 0.09 -29.54 -9.52
C SER A 338 1.04 -30.72 -9.79
N GLY A 339 0.98 -31.72 -8.93
CA GLY A 339 1.93 -32.85 -8.94
C GLY A 339 3.38 -32.39 -8.64
N PRO A 340 4.40 -33.01 -9.23
CA PRO A 340 5.82 -32.69 -8.96
C PRO A 340 6.28 -31.37 -9.60
N ARG A 341 5.46 -30.71 -10.42
CA ARG A 341 5.83 -29.47 -11.13
C ARG A 341 5.28 -28.24 -10.41
N ALA A 342 6.19 -27.47 -9.80
CA ALA A 342 5.86 -26.14 -9.27
C ALA A 342 5.89 -25.09 -10.39
N ARG A 343 4.77 -24.37 -10.60
CA ARG A 343 4.71 -23.23 -11.51
C ARG A 343 4.95 -21.94 -10.73
N ALA A 344 5.62 -20.97 -11.35
CA ALA A 344 5.78 -19.64 -10.76
C ALA A 344 4.40 -19.02 -10.51
N GLY A 345 4.10 -18.71 -9.25
CA GLY A 345 2.85 -18.09 -8.87
C GLY A 345 2.76 -16.64 -9.35
N THR A 346 1.55 -16.20 -9.69
CA THR A 346 1.25 -14.82 -10.01
C THR A 346 1.09 -14.01 -8.72
N LYS A 347 1.37 -12.69 -8.78
CA LYS A 347 1.08 -11.76 -7.67
C LYS A 347 -0.43 -11.75 -7.38
N GLY A 348 -0.78 -11.77 -6.09
CA GLY A 348 -2.15 -11.45 -5.66
C GLY A 348 -2.56 -10.02 -6.05
N GLN A 349 -3.87 -9.77 -6.10
CA GLN A 349 -4.40 -8.43 -6.44
C GLN A 349 -4.26 -7.40 -5.32
N GLY A 350 -3.78 -7.67 -4.16
CA GLY A 350 -3.59 -6.80 -2.99
C GLY A 350 -3.74 -5.28 -3.19
N ASP A 351 -3.62 -4.49 -2.15
CA ASP A 351 -3.76 -3.03 -2.21
C ASP A 351 -2.68 -2.38 -3.10
N THR A 352 -3.11 -1.69 -4.17
CA THR A 352 -2.21 -1.07 -5.16
C THR A 352 -1.49 0.16 -4.61
N TRP A 353 -2.12 0.92 -3.70
CA TRP A 353 -1.54 2.11 -3.08
C TRP A 353 -0.45 1.72 -2.10
N LEU A 354 -0.71 0.75 -1.23
CA LEU A 354 0.29 0.20 -0.32
C LEU A 354 1.48 -0.38 -1.09
N ARG A 355 1.24 -1.16 -2.14
CA ARG A 355 2.33 -1.71 -2.97
C ARG A 355 3.15 -0.63 -3.66
N GLY A 356 2.50 0.44 -4.12
CA GLY A 356 3.19 1.61 -4.67
C GLY A 356 4.12 2.26 -3.66
N SER A 357 3.61 2.54 -2.46
CA SER A 357 4.37 3.11 -1.34
C SER A 357 5.56 2.22 -0.93
N LEU A 358 5.34 0.92 -0.76
CA LEU A 358 6.38 -0.04 -0.43
C LEU A 358 7.42 -0.20 -1.55
N GLY A 359 6.98 -0.08 -2.80
CA GLY A 359 7.88 -0.06 -3.97
C GLY A 359 8.83 1.13 -3.96
N GLN A 360 8.33 2.32 -3.61
CA GLN A 360 9.15 3.52 -3.42
C GLN A 360 10.14 3.35 -2.25
N ALA A 361 9.67 2.86 -1.10
CA ALA A 361 10.51 2.57 0.06
C ALA A 361 11.64 1.59 -0.31
N ALA A 362 11.34 0.53 -1.04
CA ALA A 362 12.34 -0.46 -1.45
C ALA A 362 13.41 0.12 -2.40
N ILE A 363 13.02 1.03 -3.31
CA ILE A 363 13.97 1.74 -4.19
C ILE A 363 14.82 2.71 -3.36
N GLY A 364 14.23 3.42 -2.39
CA GLY A 364 14.95 4.29 -1.46
C GLY A 364 15.98 3.50 -0.66
N ALA A 365 15.57 2.41 -0.03
CA ALA A 365 16.44 1.51 0.75
C ALA A 365 17.57 0.90 -0.09
N ALA A 366 17.31 0.59 -1.37
CA ALA A 366 18.32 0.03 -2.29
C ALA A 366 19.56 0.93 -2.50
N ARG A 367 19.43 2.22 -2.17
CA ARG A 367 20.50 3.22 -2.33
C ARG A 367 21.29 3.48 -1.05
N THR A 368 20.99 2.75 0.03
CA THR A 368 21.60 2.94 1.33
C THR A 368 22.56 1.80 1.67
N ALA A 369 23.59 2.12 2.45
CA ALA A 369 24.54 1.13 2.99
C ALA A 369 23.96 0.46 4.26
N THR A 370 22.80 -0.21 4.12
CA THR A 370 22.04 -0.87 5.19
C THR A 370 21.77 -2.33 4.84
N PHE A 371 21.26 -3.10 5.81
CA PHE A 371 20.79 -4.47 5.59
C PHE A 371 19.81 -4.57 4.41
N LEU A 372 18.85 -3.63 4.31
CA LEU A 372 17.86 -3.63 3.22
C LEU A 372 18.49 -3.33 1.86
N GLY A 373 19.49 -2.43 1.82
CA GLY A 373 20.24 -2.13 0.59
C GLY A 373 21.07 -3.33 0.14
N GLU A 374 21.78 -4.00 1.05
CA GLU A 374 22.53 -5.23 0.73
C GLU A 374 21.59 -6.34 0.25
N ARG A 375 20.46 -6.54 0.94
CA ARG A 375 19.45 -7.51 0.53
C ARG A 375 18.97 -7.25 -0.89
N TYR A 376 18.69 -5.98 -1.23
CA TYR A 376 18.30 -5.60 -2.59
C TYR A 376 19.38 -5.97 -3.60
N ALA A 377 20.61 -5.53 -3.37
CA ALA A 377 21.74 -5.78 -4.28
C ALA A 377 21.99 -7.27 -4.50
N ARG A 378 21.93 -8.07 -3.44
CA ARG A 378 22.11 -9.53 -3.49
C ARG A 378 21.03 -10.23 -4.34
N ILE A 379 19.75 -9.84 -4.17
CA ILE A 379 18.64 -10.43 -4.92
C ILE A 379 18.67 -9.93 -6.36
N ALA A 380 18.97 -8.64 -6.59
CA ALA A 380 19.01 -8.04 -7.92
C ALA A 380 20.04 -8.73 -8.84
N ARG A 381 21.22 -9.05 -8.30
CA ARG A 381 22.28 -9.80 -9.05
C ARG A 381 21.81 -11.19 -9.51
N ARG A 382 20.97 -11.87 -8.70
CA ARG A 382 20.55 -13.27 -8.97
C ARG A 382 19.23 -13.39 -9.70
N ARG A 383 18.29 -12.46 -9.50
CA ARG A 383 16.88 -12.57 -9.91
C ARG A 383 16.35 -11.33 -10.64
N GLY A 384 17.18 -10.31 -10.81
CA GLY A 384 16.81 -9.04 -11.44
C GLY A 384 16.17 -8.02 -10.50
N LYS A 385 16.21 -6.74 -10.90
CA LYS A 385 15.78 -5.58 -10.10
C LYS A 385 14.31 -5.64 -9.66
N ALA A 386 13.39 -6.05 -10.55
CA ALA A 386 11.96 -6.12 -10.24
C ALA A 386 11.64 -7.12 -9.11
N LYS A 387 12.27 -8.29 -9.12
CA LYS A 387 12.09 -9.30 -8.05
C LYS A 387 12.75 -8.84 -6.75
N ALA A 388 13.89 -8.14 -6.80
CA ALA A 388 14.56 -7.56 -5.66
C ALA A 388 13.68 -6.50 -4.97
N GLN A 389 13.07 -5.61 -5.75
CA GLN A 389 12.15 -4.58 -5.25
C GLN A 389 10.97 -5.22 -4.48
N VAL A 390 10.31 -6.23 -5.03
CA VAL A 390 9.20 -6.91 -4.35
C VAL A 390 9.66 -7.63 -3.08
N ALA A 391 10.81 -8.27 -3.10
CA ALA A 391 11.34 -8.97 -1.93
C ALA A 391 11.74 -8.03 -0.79
N VAL A 392 12.31 -6.86 -1.10
CA VAL A 392 12.63 -5.83 -0.11
C VAL A 392 11.36 -5.14 0.38
N ALA A 393 10.40 -4.82 -0.49
CA ALA A 393 9.09 -4.30 -0.12
C ALA A 393 8.37 -5.23 0.88
N ARG A 394 8.42 -6.56 0.65
CA ARG A 394 7.92 -7.55 1.61
C ARG A 394 8.65 -7.47 2.96
N SER A 395 9.97 -7.36 2.96
CA SER A 395 10.76 -7.27 4.21
C SER A 395 10.41 -6.00 4.98
N ILE A 396 10.28 -4.87 4.28
CA ILE A 396 9.84 -3.59 4.87
C ILE A 396 8.45 -3.75 5.50
N LEU A 397 7.50 -4.39 4.83
CA LEU A 397 6.15 -4.57 5.37
C LEU A 397 6.13 -5.46 6.64
N VAL A 398 7.00 -6.47 6.70
CA VAL A 398 7.18 -7.27 7.93
C VAL A 398 7.69 -6.39 9.08
N ILE A 399 8.69 -5.54 8.83
CA ILE A 399 9.23 -4.60 9.83
C ILE A 399 8.13 -3.62 10.28
N ILE A 400 7.35 -3.08 9.34
CA ILE A 400 6.22 -2.17 9.63
C ILE A 400 5.20 -2.84 10.55
N TRP A 401 4.87 -4.11 10.30
CA TRP A 401 3.94 -4.84 11.16
C TRP A 401 4.43 -4.88 12.61
N HIS A 402 5.70 -5.22 12.85
CA HIS A 402 6.27 -5.25 14.19
C HIS A 402 6.29 -3.86 14.85
N LEU A 403 6.65 -2.82 14.10
CA LEU A 403 6.68 -1.46 14.62
C LEU A 403 5.28 -0.90 14.93
N LEU A 404 4.23 -1.35 14.22
CA LEU A 404 2.86 -0.93 14.49
C LEU A 404 2.18 -1.78 15.56
N ALA A 405 2.51 -3.07 15.65
CA ALA A 405 1.97 -3.98 16.65
C ALA A 405 2.46 -3.68 18.06
N ASP A 406 3.67 -3.14 18.19
CA ASP A 406 4.27 -2.78 19.49
C ASP A 406 4.72 -1.30 19.46
N PRO A 407 4.05 -0.41 20.21
CA PRO A 407 4.43 1.00 20.32
C PRO A 407 5.84 1.24 20.88
N ALA A 408 6.39 0.30 21.64
CA ALA A 408 7.75 0.37 22.19
C ALA A 408 8.82 -0.06 21.17
N ALA A 409 8.44 -0.81 20.14
CA ALA A 409 9.38 -1.30 19.14
C ALA A 409 10.10 -0.17 18.41
N ARG A 410 11.38 -0.36 18.17
CA ARG A 410 12.26 0.55 17.41
C ARG A 410 12.93 -0.21 16.27
N TYR A 411 13.15 0.47 15.17
CA TYR A 411 13.91 -0.12 14.08
C TYR A 411 15.41 -0.13 14.43
N THR A 412 16.02 -1.30 14.30
CA THR A 412 17.47 -1.46 14.38
C THR A 412 17.97 -2.04 13.08
N ASP A 413 18.90 -1.34 12.41
CA ASP A 413 19.51 -1.85 11.20
C ASP A 413 20.49 -2.98 11.54
N LEU A 414 20.38 -4.10 10.83
CA LEU A 414 21.30 -5.24 10.99
C LEU A 414 22.67 -5.00 10.34
N GLY A 415 22.81 -3.86 9.66
CA GLY A 415 24.05 -3.41 9.04
C GLY A 415 24.32 -3.98 7.64
N TYR A 416 25.14 -3.23 6.89
CA TYR A 416 25.72 -3.70 5.64
C TYR A 416 26.78 -4.75 5.94
N GLY A 417 26.72 -5.92 5.31
CA GLY A 417 27.62 -7.05 5.64
C GLY A 417 26.96 -8.15 6.46
N TYR A 418 25.70 -7.98 6.89
CA TYR A 418 24.95 -8.98 7.64
C TYR A 418 24.98 -10.38 7.00
N TYR A 419 24.86 -10.44 5.67
CA TYR A 419 24.90 -11.70 4.94
C TYR A 419 26.32 -12.27 4.79
N GLN A 420 27.34 -11.40 4.78
CA GLN A 420 28.74 -11.82 4.71
C GLN A 420 29.16 -12.47 6.00
N ALA A 421 28.83 -11.85 7.15
CA ALA A 421 29.12 -12.39 8.49
C ALA A 421 28.46 -13.75 8.77
N ARG A 422 27.35 -14.04 8.08
CA ARG A 422 26.61 -15.34 8.19
C ARG A 422 26.91 -16.32 7.06
N THR A 423 27.84 -15.99 6.18
CA THR A 423 28.23 -16.90 5.10
C THR A 423 29.27 -17.86 5.68
N ASP A 424 28.96 -19.14 5.64
CA ASP A 424 29.92 -20.20 5.92
C ASP A 424 31.04 -20.11 4.85
N THR A 425 32.14 -19.53 5.26
CA THR A 425 33.31 -19.31 4.41
C THR A 425 33.90 -20.61 3.91
N ASP A 426 33.90 -21.65 4.73
CA ASP A 426 34.42 -22.98 4.36
C ASP A 426 33.55 -23.68 3.33
N ARG A 427 32.24 -23.55 3.47
CA ARG A 427 31.28 -24.05 2.46
C ARG A 427 31.42 -23.30 1.14
N LYS A 428 31.62 -21.98 1.20
CA LYS A 428 31.82 -21.16 -0.01
C LYS A 428 33.13 -21.53 -0.70
N LEU A 429 34.18 -21.71 0.07
CA LEU A 429 35.49 -22.15 -0.41
C LEU A 429 35.39 -23.51 -1.10
N ARG A 430 34.83 -24.53 -0.42
CA ARG A 430 34.60 -25.87 -1.02
C ARG A 430 33.79 -25.78 -2.31
N ASN A 431 32.79 -24.92 -2.43
CA ASN A 431 32.02 -24.78 -3.66
C ASN A 431 32.85 -24.16 -4.79
N HIS A 432 33.71 -23.14 -4.50
CA HIS A 432 34.58 -22.56 -5.51
C HIS A 432 35.64 -23.55 -5.97
N ILE A 433 36.27 -24.32 -5.08
CA ILE A 433 37.20 -25.37 -5.42
C ILE A 433 36.54 -26.37 -6.35
N ARG A 434 35.35 -26.88 -6.02
CA ARG A 434 34.60 -27.83 -6.84
C ARG A 434 34.28 -27.27 -8.23
N GLN A 435 33.92 -25.98 -8.33
CA GLN A 435 33.65 -25.36 -9.62
C GLN A 435 34.92 -25.25 -10.50
N ILE A 436 36.08 -24.91 -9.89
CA ILE A 436 37.34 -24.82 -10.62
C ILE A 436 37.80 -26.22 -11.03
N GLN A 437 37.67 -27.22 -10.15
CA GLN A 437 37.98 -28.63 -10.47
C GLN A 437 37.10 -29.18 -11.59
N ALA A 438 35.82 -28.79 -11.65
CA ALA A 438 34.92 -29.18 -12.74
C ALA A 438 35.30 -28.59 -14.10
N LEU A 439 36.11 -27.52 -14.12
CA LEU A 439 36.73 -26.95 -15.34
C LEU A 439 38.05 -27.61 -15.71
N GLY A 440 38.47 -28.69 -15.00
CA GLY A 440 39.69 -29.45 -15.30
C GLY A 440 40.96 -28.92 -14.63
N PHE A 441 40.87 -27.99 -13.65
CA PHE A 441 42.03 -27.44 -12.96
C PHE A 441 42.26 -28.06 -11.58
N ALA A 442 43.52 -28.32 -11.23
CA ALA A 442 43.90 -28.63 -9.85
C ALA A 442 43.98 -27.32 -9.04
N VAL A 443 43.40 -27.33 -7.82
CA VAL A 443 43.34 -26.13 -6.96
C VAL A 443 44.20 -26.39 -5.73
N THR A 444 45.25 -25.57 -5.55
CA THR A 444 46.06 -25.48 -4.32
C THR A 444 45.78 -24.19 -3.63
N LEU A 445 45.47 -24.20 -2.31
CA LEU A 445 45.17 -23.02 -1.52
C LEU A 445 46.35 -22.68 -0.63
N THR A 446 46.84 -21.48 -0.76
CA THR A 446 47.80 -20.88 0.21
C THR A 446 47.08 -19.75 0.96
N LYS A 447 47.20 -19.72 2.29
CA LYS A 447 46.70 -18.58 3.08
C LYS A 447 47.51 -17.34 2.70
N ALA A 448 46.78 -16.26 2.33
CA ALA A 448 47.42 -14.95 2.23
C ALA A 448 47.87 -14.51 3.63
N ALA A 449 49.08 -13.96 3.72
CA ALA A 449 49.64 -13.43 4.94
C ALA A 449 48.85 -12.22 5.48
#